data_ef77472cb20c4ac1a386c1275fe9b8ea
#
_entry.id   ef77472cb20c4ac1a386c1275fe9b8ea
#
_cell.length_a   1.000
_cell.length_b   1.000
_cell.length_c   1.000
_cell.angle_alpha   90.00
_cell.angle_beta   90.00
_cell.angle_gamma   90.00
#
_symmetry.space_group_name_H-M   'P 1'
#
loop_
_entity.id
_entity.type
_entity.pdbx_description
1 polymer ?
#
loop_
_entity_poly.entity_id
_entity_poly.type
_entity_poly.pdbx_seq_one_letter_code
_entity_poly.pdbx_strand_id
1 'polypeptide(L)'
;LNLAFNRQERTAESIIISGKERQINIENAPALSIDVEQNIPVLSKADNKKWGVIFGIENYRNVSSVPFARRDAEFMKEYFNKVLGIPTENIYFQTDESATLSEFKTVFDPGGWLAKNAGKPGNEIYIYYSGHGAPDPAGNKAYLLPADGNPNYAAISGYGLDQLYANLAQLKVKQITLFLDSCFSGANRDNETILASARPVFITTTIPSVASNIAVFSAATGNQISSGYSDKQHGLFSYYLMKGLRGEADSNKDNKLTQKELNDYLSEQVNTQARRMGREQEPQLQSAEPERVILQW
;
A
#
# COMPACT_ATOMS: atom_id res chain seq x y z
N LEU A 1 -36.48 3.86 13.22
CA LEU A 1 -35.95 5.23 13.06
C LEU A 1 -34.71 5.12 12.18
N ASN A 2 -34.86 5.44 10.89
CA ASN A 2 -33.74 5.50 9.96
C ASN A 2 -33.04 6.86 10.13
N LEU A 3 -31.83 6.87 10.62
CA LEU A 3 -30.93 8.02 10.55
C LEU A 3 -30.07 7.89 9.30
N ALA A 4 -30.50 8.55 8.22
CA ALA A 4 -29.66 8.76 7.06
C ALA A 4 -28.69 9.92 7.38
N PHE A 5 -27.40 9.62 7.49
CA PHE A 5 -26.37 10.65 7.57
C PHE A 5 -26.10 11.22 6.18
N ASN A 6 -26.59 12.43 5.96
CA ASN A 6 -26.31 13.20 4.74
C ASN A 6 -25.01 13.99 4.95
N ARG A 7 -24.02 13.76 4.10
CA ARG A 7 -22.60 14.22 4.24
C ARG A 7 -22.37 15.70 3.96
N GLN A 8 -23.41 16.54 3.89
CA GLN A 8 -23.28 17.93 3.44
C GLN A 8 -23.65 19.02 4.44
N GLU A 9 -24.01 18.72 5.69
CA GLU A 9 -24.23 19.77 6.68
C GLU A 9 -23.45 19.48 7.97
N ARG A 10 -22.26 20.06 8.08
CA ARG A 10 -21.61 20.23 9.39
C ARG A 10 -22.30 21.36 10.12
N THR A 11 -23.33 21.06 10.89
CA THR A 11 -23.93 21.99 11.82
C THR A 11 -23.00 22.17 13.02
N ALA A 12 -22.86 23.41 13.48
CA ALA A 12 -22.12 23.73 14.70
C ALA A 12 -22.76 23.04 15.91
N GLU A 13 -22.01 22.15 16.59
CA GLU A 13 -22.44 21.61 17.86
C GLU A 13 -22.11 22.60 18.98
N SER A 14 -23.11 22.97 19.79
CA SER A 14 -22.93 23.82 20.97
C SER A 14 -22.67 22.93 22.19
N ILE A 15 -21.56 23.15 22.86
CA ILE A 15 -21.24 22.51 24.15
C ILE A 15 -21.52 23.52 25.25
N ILE A 16 -22.48 23.21 26.14
CA ILE A 16 -22.80 24.03 27.33
C ILE A 16 -21.90 23.59 28.46
N ILE A 17 -20.92 24.42 28.81
CA ILE A 17 -20.11 24.26 30.02
C ILE A 17 -20.34 25.47 30.92
N SER A 18 -20.86 25.24 32.13
CA SER A 18 -21.08 26.25 33.20
C SER A 18 -21.91 27.47 32.77
N GLY A 19 -23.05 27.28 32.11
CA GLY A 19 -24.02 28.34 31.84
C GLY A 19 -23.60 29.39 30.83
N LYS A 20 -22.52 29.17 30.06
CA LYS A 20 -22.17 30.04 28.91
C LYS A 20 -22.05 29.18 27.65
N GLU A 21 -22.87 29.49 26.66
CA GLU A 21 -22.68 28.92 25.31
C GLU A 21 -21.37 29.45 24.70
N ARG A 22 -20.50 28.55 24.35
CA ARG A 22 -19.37 28.80 23.43
C ARG A 22 -19.69 28.14 22.10
N GLN A 23 -19.97 28.95 21.10
CA GLN A 23 -19.97 28.48 19.72
C GLN A 23 -18.50 28.20 19.32
N ILE A 24 -18.17 26.92 19.14
CA ILE A 24 -16.89 26.55 18.54
C ILE A 24 -17.10 26.56 17.03
N ASN A 25 -16.53 27.54 16.37
CA ASN A 25 -16.56 27.65 14.92
C ASN A 25 -15.58 26.63 14.33
N ILE A 26 -16.06 25.47 13.86
CA ILE A 26 -15.26 24.37 13.31
C ILE A 26 -14.74 24.72 11.90
N GLU A 27 -15.24 25.79 11.25
CA GLU A 27 -14.79 26.22 9.92
C GLU A 27 -13.32 26.67 9.86
N ASN A 28 -12.69 26.95 11.01
CA ASN A 28 -11.30 27.41 11.10
C ASN A 28 -10.37 26.43 11.86
N ALA A 29 -10.77 25.17 12.04
CA ALA A 29 -9.79 24.19 12.48
C ALA A 29 -8.70 24.09 11.39
N PRO A 30 -7.40 24.31 11.71
CA PRO A 30 -6.35 24.14 10.71
C PRO A 30 -6.48 22.75 10.13
N ALA A 31 -6.52 22.65 8.80
CA ALA A 31 -6.48 21.37 8.13
C ALA A 31 -5.30 20.57 8.73
N LEU A 32 -5.56 19.34 9.18
CA LEU A 32 -4.53 18.47 9.76
C LEU A 32 -3.37 18.41 8.76
N SER A 33 -2.28 19.09 9.12
CA SER A 33 -1.05 19.14 8.33
C SER A 33 -0.32 17.81 8.52
N ILE A 34 -0.39 16.97 7.50
CA ILE A 34 0.26 15.65 7.53
C ILE A 34 1.66 15.80 6.95
N ASP A 35 2.65 15.50 7.77
CA ASP A 35 4.06 15.76 7.48
C ASP A 35 4.57 15.06 6.21
N VAL A 36 4.11 13.84 5.90
CA VAL A 36 4.52 13.08 4.71
C VAL A 36 3.95 13.63 3.40
N GLU A 37 2.89 14.45 3.47
CA GLU A 37 2.24 15.06 2.32
C GLU A 37 2.85 16.42 1.96
N GLN A 38 3.54 17.04 2.92
CA GLN A 38 4.09 18.38 2.75
C GLN A 38 5.56 18.33 2.38
N ASN A 39 5.95 19.25 1.51
CA ASN A 39 7.34 19.43 1.11
C ASN A 39 8.03 18.12 0.72
N ILE A 40 7.35 17.29 -0.08
CA ILE A 40 7.94 16.05 -0.60
C ILE A 40 9.25 16.41 -1.34
N PRO A 41 10.41 15.94 -0.87
CA PRO A 41 11.68 16.35 -1.43
C PRO A 41 11.89 15.77 -2.83
N VAL A 42 12.60 16.51 -3.68
CA VAL A 42 13.11 15.97 -4.95
C VAL A 42 14.50 15.42 -4.67
N LEU A 43 14.59 14.11 -4.44
CA LEU A 43 15.85 13.44 -4.11
C LEU A 43 16.55 12.86 -5.34
N SER A 44 15.81 12.50 -6.37
CA SER A 44 16.37 11.92 -7.59
C SER A 44 16.00 12.72 -8.83
N LYS A 45 16.91 12.75 -9.78
CA LYS A 45 16.61 13.24 -11.14
C LYS A 45 15.75 12.21 -11.86
N ALA A 46 14.91 12.68 -12.78
CA ALA A 46 14.11 11.80 -13.62
C ALA A 46 15.01 10.83 -14.43
N ASP A 47 14.69 9.54 -14.35
CA ASP A 47 15.41 8.48 -15.05
C ASP A 47 14.42 7.65 -15.88
N ASN A 48 14.54 7.74 -17.20
CA ASN A 48 13.68 7.02 -18.15
C ASN A 48 13.80 5.49 -18.09
N LYS A 49 14.77 4.96 -17.32
CA LYS A 49 14.90 3.53 -17.04
C LYS A 49 14.06 3.09 -15.83
N LYS A 50 13.48 4.03 -15.11
CA LYS A 50 12.61 3.74 -13.96
C LYS A 50 11.15 3.78 -14.36
N TRP A 51 10.39 2.78 -13.88
CA TRP A 51 8.99 2.56 -14.20
C TRP A 51 8.20 2.32 -12.92
N GLY A 52 6.97 2.83 -12.87
CA GLY A 52 6.10 2.71 -11.71
C GLY A 52 4.77 2.07 -12.07
N VAL A 53 4.23 1.25 -11.15
CA VAL A 53 2.85 0.79 -11.18
C VAL A 53 2.24 1.05 -9.81
N ILE A 54 1.11 1.70 -9.76
CA ILE A 54 0.44 2.07 -8.51
C ILE A 54 -1.04 1.71 -8.61
N PHE A 55 -1.48 0.87 -7.68
CA PHE A 55 -2.89 0.57 -7.44
C PHE A 55 -3.26 0.98 -6.01
N GLY A 56 -4.29 1.82 -5.86
CA GLY A 56 -4.85 2.21 -4.57
C GLY A 56 -6.35 2.02 -4.55
N ILE A 57 -6.86 1.05 -3.78
CA ILE A 57 -8.26 0.67 -3.80
C ILE A 57 -8.85 0.87 -2.41
N GLU A 58 -9.55 1.97 -2.25
CA GLU A 58 -10.30 2.29 -1.03
C GLU A 58 -11.72 1.75 -1.09
N ASN A 59 -12.39 1.92 -2.24
CA ASN A 59 -13.78 1.56 -2.43
C ASN A 59 -13.92 0.30 -3.31
N TYR A 60 -14.62 -0.69 -2.78
CA TYR A 60 -14.84 -1.96 -3.42
C TYR A 60 -16.31 -2.18 -3.72
N ARG A 61 -16.60 -3.01 -4.74
CA ARG A 61 -17.98 -3.36 -5.10
C ARG A 61 -18.59 -4.38 -4.15
N ASN A 62 -17.81 -5.34 -3.67
CA ASN A 62 -18.31 -6.56 -3.02
C ASN A 62 -17.78 -6.76 -1.59
N VAL A 63 -17.07 -5.80 -1.03
CA VAL A 63 -16.47 -5.89 0.30
C VAL A 63 -16.35 -4.49 0.92
N SER A 64 -16.16 -4.40 2.24
CA SER A 64 -15.95 -3.13 2.95
C SER A 64 -14.76 -2.34 2.39
N SER A 65 -14.77 -1.03 2.59
CA SER A 65 -13.69 -0.15 2.16
C SER A 65 -12.38 -0.41 2.93
N VAL A 66 -11.26 -0.02 2.30
CA VAL A 66 -9.94 0.07 2.93
C VAL A 66 -9.61 1.55 3.14
N PRO A 67 -9.87 2.12 4.33
CA PRO A 67 -9.67 3.54 4.56
C PRO A 67 -8.26 4.01 4.17
N PHE A 68 -8.19 5.15 3.48
CA PHE A 68 -6.97 5.83 3.05
C PHE A 68 -6.18 5.17 1.90
N ALA A 69 -6.59 4.01 1.38
CA ALA A 69 -5.80 3.32 0.34
C ALA A 69 -5.66 4.14 -0.95
N ARG A 70 -6.71 4.85 -1.36
CA ARG A 70 -6.67 5.77 -2.49
C ARG A 70 -5.74 6.95 -2.22
N ARG A 71 -5.86 7.57 -1.04
CA ARG A 71 -4.99 8.68 -0.63
C ARG A 71 -3.53 8.27 -0.59
N ASP A 72 -3.23 7.11 -0.03
CA ASP A 72 -1.89 6.53 0.00
C ASP A 72 -1.30 6.42 -1.41
N ALA A 73 -2.08 5.92 -2.36
CA ALA A 73 -1.64 5.78 -3.75
C ALA A 73 -1.41 7.14 -4.44
N GLU A 74 -2.26 8.13 -4.19
CA GLU A 74 -2.12 9.48 -4.72
C GLU A 74 -0.80 10.11 -4.26
N PHE A 75 -0.46 10.02 -2.97
CA PHE A 75 0.81 10.52 -2.46
C PHE A 75 2.00 9.65 -2.87
N MET A 76 1.83 8.33 -2.92
CA MET A 76 2.90 7.45 -3.39
C MET A 76 3.29 7.75 -4.85
N LYS A 77 2.35 8.19 -5.69
CA LYS A 77 2.66 8.66 -7.05
C LYS A 77 3.62 9.86 -7.04
N GLU A 78 3.41 10.82 -6.12
CA GLU A 78 4.32 11.95 -5.94
C GLU A 78 5.71 11.49 -5.45
N TYR A 79 5.76 10.51 -4.53
CA TYR A 79 7.02 9.92 -4.06
C TYR A 79 7.75 9.17 -5.18
N PHE A 80 7.03 8.41 -5.99
CA PHE A 80 7.62 7.74 -7.15
C PHE A 80 8.26 8.74 -8.10
N ASN A 81 7.58 9.85 -8.37
CA ASN A 81 8.10 10.88 -9.26
C ASN A 81 9.26 11.66 -8.63
N LYS A 82 9.04 12.27 -7.45
CA LYS A 82 10.00 13.22 -6.85
C LYS A 82 11.16 12.54 -6.13
N VAL A 83 10.87 11.46 -5.42
CA VAL A 83 11.85 10.79 -4.57
C VAL A 83 12.59 9.70 -5.33
N LEU A 84 11.87 8.80 -6.00
CA LEU A 84 12.49 7.72 -6.78
C LEU A 84 12.95 8.17 -8.18
N GLY A 85 12.50 9.33 -8.66
CA GLY A 85 12.89 9.86 -9.96
C GLY A 85 12.25 9.14 -11.14
N ILE A 86 11.04 8.60 -10.96
CA ILE A 86 10.28 7.96 -12.03
C ILE A 86 9.55 9.04 -12.84
N PRO A 87 9.78 9.18 -14.16
CA PRO A 87 9.02 10.12 -14.97
C PRO A 87 7.51 9.85 -14.88
N THR A 88 6.69 10.89 -14.85
CA THR A 88 5.24 10.74 -14.70
C THR A 88 4.62 9.88 -15.80
N GLU A 89 5.12 9.98 -17.03
CA GLU A 89 4.71 9.17 -18.19
C GLU A 89 5.08 7.69 -18.07
N ASN A 90 6.01 7.34 -17.18
CA ASN A 90 6.41 5.97 -16.87
C ASN A 90 5.62 5.37 -15.69
N ILE A 91 4.63 6.08 -15.15
CA ILE A 91 3.81 5.61 -14.04
C ILE A 91 2.44 5.17 -14.52
N TYR A 92 2.13 3.89 -14.36
CA TYR A 92 0.77 3.36 -14.50
C TYR A 92 0.04 3.52 -13.17
N PHE A 93 -1.06 4.27 -13.17
CA PHE A 93 -1.77 4.66 -11.95
C PHE A 93 -3.25 4.37 -12.07
N GLN A 94 -3.80 3.56 -11.16
CA GLN A 94 -5.23 3.24 -11.08
C GLN A 94 -5.71 3.26 -9.63
N THR A 95 -6.89 3.81 -9.43
CA THR A 95 -7.54 3.84 -8.10
C THR A 95 -9.00 3.40 -8.18
N ASP A 96 -9.50 2.89 -7.08
CA ASP A 96 -10.91 2.53 -6.86
C ASP A 96 -11.50 1.76 -8.06
N GLU A 97 -12.65 2.19 -8.58
CA GLU A 97 -13.39 1.53 -9.66
C GLU A 97 -12.59 1.30 -10.94
N SER A 98 -11.52 2.06 -11.16
CA SER A 98 -10.62 1.86 -12.30
C SER A 98 -9.66 0.69 -12.09
N ALA A 99 -9.41 0.28 -10.85
CA ALA A 99 -8.48 -0.79 -10.51
C ALA A 99 -9.14 -2.17 -10.59
N THR A 100 -9.63 -2.55 -11.78
CA THR A 100 -10.34 -3.81 -12.02
C THR A 100 -9.40 -4.99 -12.25
N LEU A 101 -9.91 -6.23 -12.20
CA LEU A 101 -9.14 -7.42 -12.56
C LEU A 101 -8.59 -7.34 -14.01
N SER A 102 -9.36 -6.71 -14.91
CA SER A 102 -8.89 -6.47 -16.28
C SER A 102 -7.66 -5.58 -16.32
N GLU A 103 -7.60 -4.54 -15.48
CA GLU A 103 -6.45 -3.65 -15.38
C GLU A 103 -5.23 -4.37 -14.81
N PHE A 104 -5.39 -5.19 -13.76
CA PHE A 104 -4.29 -6.01 -13.24
C PHE A 104 -3.70 -6.91 -14.32
N LYS A 105 -4.55 -7.59 -15.10
CA LYS A 105 -4.11 -8.42 -16.22
C LYS A 105 -3.44 -7.59 -17.32
N THR A 106 -4.02 -6.45 -17.68
CA THR A 106 -3.45 -5.52 -18.67
C THR A 106 -2.03 -5.10 -18.29
N VAL A 107 -1.77 -4.91 -17.02
CA VAL A 107 -0.44 -4.47 -16.54
C VAL A 107 0.52 -5.63 -16.40
N PHE A 108 0.11 -6.71 -15.72
CA PHE A 108 1.03 -7.72 -15.20
C PHE A 108 1.10 -9.02 -16.02
N ASP A 109 0.09 -9.32 -16.85
CA ASP A 109 0.11 -10.54 -17.64
C ASP A 109 1.19 -10.50 -18.74
N PRO A 110 1.68 -11.66 -19.22
CA PRO A 110 2.67 -11.73 -20.29
C PRO A 110 2.23 -10.94 -21.53
N GLY A 111 3.13 -10.05 -22.02
CA GLY A 111 2.81 -9.15 -23.12
C GLY A 111 1.92 -7.96 -22.74
N GLY A 112 1.66 -7.75 -21.46
CA GLY A 112 0.93 -6.61 -20.92
C GLY A 112 1.77 -5.31 -20.92
N TRP A 113 1.25 -4.30 -20.25
CA TRP A 113 1.84 -2.95 -20.24
C TRP A 113 3.29 -2.94 -19.72
N LEU A 114 3.59 -3.63 -18.59
CA LEU A 114 4.95 -3.71 -18.06
C LEU A 114 5.92 -4.38 -19.03
N ALA A 115 5.52 -5.52 -19.61
CA ALA A 115 6.37 -6.24 -20.54
C ALA A 115 6.70 -5.40 -21.80
N LYS A 116 5.73 -4.66 -22.33
CA LYS A 116 5.89 -3.83 -23.54
C LYS A 116 6.74 -2.59 -23.29
N ASN A 117 6.55 -1.92 -22.17
CA ASN A 117 7.18 -0.63 -21.92
C ASN A 117 8.43 -0.74 -21.06
N ALA A 118 8.39 -1.51 -19.97
CA ALA A 118 9.45 -1.58 -18.96
C ALA A 118 10.33 -2.82 -19.06
N GLY A 119 9.94 -3.87 -19.77
CA GLY A 119 10.61 -5.17 -19.82
C GLY A 119 11.95 -5.20 -20.58
N LYS A 120 12.84 -4.22 -20.33
CA LYS A 120 14.14 -4.07 -21.01
C LYS A 120 15.30 -4.17 -20.03
N PRO A 121 16.45 -4.75 -20.43
CA PRO A 121 17.65 -4.81 -19.60
C PRO A 121 18.07 -3.44 -19.08
N GLY A 122 18.42 -3.38 -17.80
CA GLY A 122 18.83 -2.15 -17.13
C GLY A 122 17.69 -1.31 -16.55
N ASN A 123 16.43 -1.60 -16.88
CA ASN A 123 15.30 -0.93 -16.27
C ASN A 123 15.06 -1.39 -14.82
N GLU A 124 14.51 -0.50 -14.03
CA GLU A 124 14.05 -0.73 -12.65
C GLU A 124 12.55 -0.50 -12.58
N ILE A 125 11.83 -1.39 -11.90
CA ILE A 125 10.38 -1.33 -11.77
C ILE A 125 10.04 -1.21 -10.29
N TYR A 126 9.16 -0.27 -9.97
CA TYR A 126 8.60 -0.06 -8.64
C TYR A 126 7.09 -0.27 -8.70
N ILE A 127 6.58 -1.10 -7.80
CA ILE A 127 5.16 -1.45 -7.74
C ILE A 127 4.65 -1.10 -6.35
N TYR A 128 3.56 -0.37 -6.28
CA TYR A 128 2.85 -0.09 -5.04
C TYR A 128 1.41 -0.56 -5.15
N TYR A 129 0.95 -1.26 -4.13
CA TYR A 129 -0.43 -1.68 -3.97
C TYR A 129 -0.91 -1.33 -2.55
N SER A 130 -2.03 -0.64 -2.43
CA SER A 130 -2.76 -0.45 -1.18
C SER A 130 -4.20 -0.87 -1.38
N GLY A 131 -4.68 -1.84 -0.59
CA GLY A 131 -6.01 -2.42 -0.73
C GLY A 131 -6.15 -3.77 -0.04
N HIS A 132 -7.28 -4.45 -0.28
CA HIS A 132 -7.50 -5.78 0.27
C HIS A 132 -6.62 -6.86 -0.37
N GLY A 133 -6.09 -7.72 0.48
CA GLY A 133 -5.66 -9.06 0.10
C GLY A 133 -6.71 -10.08 0.52
N ALA A 134 -6.81 -11.16 -0.20
CA ALA A 134 -7.72 -12.26 0.13
C ALA A 134 -6.97 -13.60 0.12
N PRO A 135 -7.20 -14.47 1.13
CA PRO A 135 -6.73 -15.86 1.07
C PRO A 135 -7.65 -16.69 0.17
N ASP A 136 -7.10 -17.74 -0.43
CA ASP A 136 -7.92 -18.84 -0.95
C ASP A 136 -8.19 -19.83 0.17
N PRO A 137 -9.44 -19.98 0.64
CA PRO A 137 -9.75 -20.91 1.71
C PRO A 137 -9.43 -22.38 1.39
N ALA A 138 -9.38 -22.74 0.11
CA ALA A 138 -9.14 -24.10 -0.35
C ALA A 138 -7.67 -24.40 -0.67
N GLY A 139 -6.83 -23.40 -0.96
CA GLY A 139 -5.53 -23.61 -1.58
C GLY A 139 -4.32 -22.95 -0.93
N ASN A 140 -4.43 -22.33 0.22
CA ASN A 140 -3.36 -21.60 0.91
C ASN A 140 -2.67 -20.52 0.04
N LYS A 141 -3.36 -20.01 -0.98
CA LYS A 141 -2.87 -18.96 -1.89
C LYS A 141 -3.33 -17.59 -1.44
N ALA A 142 -2.57 -16.57 -1.81
CA ALA A 142 -2.87 -15.18 -1.55
C ALA A 142 -3.17 -14.43 -2.86
N TYR A 143 -4.14 -13.54 -2.82
CA TYR A 143 -4.60 -12.76 -3.96
C TYR A 143 -4.64 -11.27 -3.60
N LEU A 144 -4.21 -10.40 -4.50
CA LEU A 144 -4.58 -9.00 -4.50
C LEU A 144 -6.03 -8.90 -4.98
N LEU A 145 -6.86 -8.16 -4.26
CA LEU A 145 -8.29 -8.05 -4.59
C LEU A 145 -8.53 -6.77 -5.43
N PRO A 146 -8.93 -6.89 -6.71
CA PRO A 146 -9.32 -5.73 -7.51
C PRO A 146 -10.63 -5.10 -7.01
N ALA A 147 -10.94 -3.88 -7.43
CA ALA A 147 -12.14 -3.15 -7.01
C ALA A 147 -13.46 -3.89 -7.31
N ASP A 148 -13.48 -4.68 -8.38
CA ASP A 148 -14.60 -5.54 -8.79
C ASP A 148 -14.52 -6.96 -8.23
N GLY A 149 -13.45 -7.28 -7.45
CA GLY A 149 -13.21 -8.58 -6.86
C GLY A 149 -14.21 -8.94 -5.76
N ASN A 150 -14.37 -10.25 -5.55
CA ASN A 150 -15.15 -10.80 -4.45
C ASN A 150 -14.26 -11.75 -3.63
N PRO A 151 -14.00 -11.45 -2.35
CA PRO A 151 -13.08 -12.24 -1.53
C PRO A 151 -13.50 -13.69 -1.33
N ASN A 152 -14.83 -13.99 -1.41
CA ASN A 152 -15.32 -15.36 -1.33
C ASN A 152 -15.00 -16.19 -2.58
N TYR A 153 -14.61 -15.54 -3.66
CA TYR A 153 -14.21 -16.12 -4.94
C TYR A 153 -12.85 -15.60 -5.39
N ALA A 154 -11.91 -15.42 -4.44
CA ALA A 154 -10.61 -14.82 -4.70
C ALA A 154 -9.83 -15.54 -5.82
N ALA A 155 -9.94 -16.85 -5.93
CA ALA A 155 -9.30 -17.63 -6.99
C ALA A 155 -9.81 -17.29 -8.42
N ILE A 156 -11.01 -16.68 -8.54
CA ILE A 156 -11.63 -16.32 -9.83
C ILE A 156 -11.52 -14.81 -10.08
N SER A 157 -11.72 -14.00 -9.04
CA SER A 157 -11.89 -12.55 -9.14
C SER A 157 -10.73 -11.75 -8.52
N GLY A 158 -9.75 -12.42 -7.94
CA GLY A 158 -8.50 -11.84 -7.46
C GLY A 158 -7.34 -12.04 -8.43
N TYR A 159 -6.23 -11.34 -8.20
CA TYR A 159 -4.99 -11.53 -8.93
C TYR A 159 -3.97 -12.24 -8.01
N GLY A 160 -3.63 -13.49 -8.33
CA GLY A 160 -2.80 -14.34 -7.47
C GLY A 160 -1.38 -13.80 -7.31
N LEU A 161 -0.83 -13.83 -6.10
CA LEU A 161 0.57 -13.42 -5.85
C LEU A 161 1.56 -14.35 -6.55
N ASP A 162 1.26 -15.66 -6.63
CA ASP A 162 2.06 -16.62 -7.36
C ASP A 162 2.14 -16.29 -8.86
N GLN A 163 1.01 -15.92 -9.45
CA GLN A 163 0.94 -15.47 -10.84
C GLN A 163 1.69 -14.14 -11.02
N LEU A 164 1.50 -13.17 -10.12
CA LEU A 164 2.20 -11.89 -10.15
C LEU A 164 3.72 -12.09 -10.17
N TYR A 165 4.24 -12.84 -9.21
CA TYR A 165 5.69 -13.07 -9.08
C TYR A 165 6.26 -13.86 -10.26
N ALA A 166 5.53 -14.87 -10.75
CA ALA A 166 5.93 -15.63 -11.92
C ALA A 166 5.99 -14.76 -13.20
N ASN A 167 5.01 -13.87 -13.39
CA ASN A 167 4.99 -12.95 -14.53
C ASN A 167 6.10 -11.90 -14.44
N LEU A 168 6.32 -11.32 -13.26
CA LEU A 168 7.40 -10.37 -13.01
C LEU A 168 8.78 -11.00 -13.21
N ALA A 169 8.97 -12.25 -12.80
CA ALA A 169 10.24 -12.97 -12.98
C ALA A 169 10.61 -13.20 -14.45
N GLN A 170 9.65 -13.15 -15.38
CA GLN A 170 9.92 -13.24 -16.82
C GLN A 170 10.47 -11.95 -17.43
N LEU A 171 10.35 -10.83 -16.72
CA LEU A 171 10.84 -9.54 -17.20
C LEU A 171 12.36 -9.47 -17.10
N LYS A 172 13.01 -9.15 -18.23
CA LYS A 172 14.47 -9.00 -18.30
C LYS A 172 14.89 -7.61 -17.81
N VAL A 173 14.67 -7.32 -16.53
CA VAL A 173 14.98 -6.03 -15.92
C VAL A 173 16.07 -6.15 -14.86
N LYS A 174 16.67 -5.04 -14.46
CA LYS A 174 17.71 -4.99 -13.45
C LYS A 174 17.15 -5.35 -12.07
N GLN A 175 16.00 -4.76 -11.73
CA GLN A 175 15.40 -4.87 -10.40
C GLN A 175 13.90 -4.59 -10.45
N ILE A 176 13.15 -5.28 -9.57
CA ILE A 176 11.74 -5.01 -9.30
C ILE A 176 11.58 -4.88 -7.79
N THR A 177 10.96 -3.79 -7.33
CA THR A 177 10.65 -3.55 -5.92
C THR A 177 9.16 -3.40 -5.76
N LEU A 178 8.55 -4.24 -4.92
CA LEU A 178 7.12 -4.19 -4.59
C LEU A 178 6.92 -3.68 -3.16
N PHE A 179 5.95 -2.80 -2.99
CA PHE A 179 5.44 -2.33 -1.70
C PHE A 179 3.96 -2.71 -1.61
N LEU A 180 3.64 -3.66 -0.73
CA LEU A 180 2.30 -4.22 -0.58
C LEU A 180 1.70 -3.82 0.78
N ASP A 181 0.87 -2.78 0.78
CA ASP A 181 0.07 -2.38 1.96
C ASP A 181 -1.26 -3.13 1.94
N SER A 182 -1.19 -4.41 2.29
CA SER A 182 -2.30 -5.34 2.20
C SER A 182 -2.22 -6.42 3.26
N CYS A 183 -3.39 -6.91 3.69
CA CYS A 183 -3.53 -8.06 4.58
C CYS A 183 -3.97 -9.29 3.78
N PHE A 184 -3.36 -10.44 4.05
CA PHE A 184 -3.76 -11.71 3.44
C PHE A 184 -4.43 -12.66 4.44
N SER A 185 -4.78 -12.17 5.64
CA SER A 185 -5.43 -12.93 6.70
C SER A 185 -6.94 -13.11 6.51
N GLY A 186 -7.55 -12.44 5.52
CA GLY A 186 -8.99 -12.43 5.33
C GLY A 186 -9.73 -11.45 6.25
N ALA A 187 -9.04 -10.48 6.82
CA ALA A 187 -9.60 -9.38 7.61
C ALA A 187 -9.30 -8.01 6.97
N ASN A 188 -10.14 -7.01 7.28
CA ASN A 188 -9.91 -5.62 6.90
C ASN A 188 -9.06 -4.86 7.94
N ARG A 189 -8.77 -3.57 7.68
CA ARG A 189 -8.00 -2.68 8.57
C ARG A 189 -8.64 -2.49 9.96
N ASP A 190 -9.94 -2.75 10.11
CA ASP A 190 -10.68 -2.64 11.36
C ASP A 190 -10.85 -3.99 12.09
N ASN A 191 -10.15 -5.03 11.65
CA ASN A 191 -10.20 -6.40 12.18
C ASN A 191 -11.54 -7.10 11.96
N GLU A 192 -12.31 -6.69 10.96
CA GLU A 192 -13.52 -7.38 10.55
C GLU A 192 -13.20 -8.39 9.46
N THR A 193 -13.86 -9.56 9.49
CA THR A 193 -13.67 -10.54 8.41
C THR A 193 -14.28 -10.06 7.10
N ILE A 194 -13.52 -10.20 6.01
CA ILE A 194 -14.00 -9.91 4.66
C ILE A 194 -14.64 -11.13 3.99
N LEU A 195 -14.59 -12.30 4.63
CA LEU A 195 -15.14 -13.56 4.12
C LEU A 195 -16.52 -13.83 4.75
N ALA A 196 -17.54 -14.01 3.93
CA ALA A 196 -18.94 -14.17 4.37
C ALA A 196 -19.20 -15.46 5.17
N SER A 197 -18.35 -16.48 5.06
CA SER A 197 -18.56 -17.80 5.67
C SER A 197 -17.57 -18.15 6.77
N ALA A 198 -16.67 -17.27 7.12
CA ALA A 198 -15.63 -17.60 8.08
C ALA A 198 -16.01 -17.14 9.50
N ARG A 199 -16.04 -18.07 10.44
CA ARG A 199 -15.47 -17.77 11.76
C ARG A 199 -14.08 -17.18 11.50
N PRO A 200 -13.56 -16.24 12.33
CA PRO A 200 -12.20 -15.74 12.16
C PRO A 200 -11.21 -16.91 12.27
N VAL A 201 -11.01 -17.60 11.16
CA VAL A 201 -9.96 -18.58 11.01
C VAL A 201 -8.83 -17.79 10.37
N PHE A 202 -7.78 -17.53 11.12
CA PHE A 202 -6.53 -17.03 10.55
C PHE A 202 -6.04 -18.06 9.54
N ILE A 203 -6.28 -17.80 8.26
CA ILE A 203 -5.78 -18.64 7.19
C ILE A 203 -4.32 -18.25 6.99
N THR A 204 -3.41 -19.12 7.38
CA THR A 204 -2.00 -18.94 7.12
C THR A 204 -1.77 -19.11 5.61
N THR A 205 -1.61 -18.01 4.90
CA THR A 205 -1.25 -18.04 3.49
C THR A 205 0.24 -18.24 3.33
N THR A 206 0.63 -19.11 2.39
CA THR A 206 2.03 -19.23 1.99
C THR A 206 2.32 -18.13 0.98
N ILE A 207 3.18 -17.17 1.35
CA ILE A 207 3.67 -16.17 0.41
C ILE A 207 4.73 -16.85 -0.47
N PRO A 208 4.57 -16.86 -1.81
CA PRO A 208 5.52 -17.51 -2.70
C PRO A 208 6.91 -16.87 -2.63
N SER A 209 7.95 -17.66 -2.85
CA SER A 209 9.32 -17.15 -2.99
C SER A 209 9.44 -16.30 -4.27
N VAL A 210 10.30 -15.30 -4.24
CA VAL A 210 10.55 -14.39 -5.35
C VAL A 210 11.88 -14.64 -6.05
N ALA A 211 12.00 -14.26 -7.31
CA ALA A 211 13.26 -14.31 -8.06
C ALA A 211 14.29 -13.35 -7.45
N SER A 212 15.58 -13.61 -7.67
CA SER A 212 16.68 -12.87 -7.03
C SER A 212 16.70 -11.36 -7.34
N ASN A 213 16.13 -10.95 -8.47
CA ASN A 213 16.01 -9.53 -8.82
C ASN A 213 14.70 -8.88 -8.35
N ILE A 214 13.89 -9.58 -7.55
CA ILE A 214 12.63 -9.09 -7.00
C ILE A 214 12.78 -8.92 -5.50
N ALA A 215 12.40 -7.75 -4.99
CA ALA A 215 12.25 -7.46 -3.57
C ALA A 215 10.78 -7.13 -3.26
N VAL A 216 10.23 -7.71 -2.20
CA VAL A 216 8.85 -7.47 -1.77
C VAL A 216 8.86 -7.01 -0.31
N PHE A 217 8.39 -5.80 -0.10
CA PHE A 217 8.03 -5.27 1.22
C PHE A 217 6.53 -5.47 1.42
N SER A 218 6.14 -6.22 2.41
CA SER A 218 4.74 -6.42 2.80
C SER A 218 4.45 -5.77 4.14
N ALA A 219 3.25 -5.22 4.28
CA ALA A 219 2.83 -4.44 5.45
C ALA A 219 2.71 -5.29 6.73
N ALA A 220 2.48 -6.59 6.60
CA ALA A 220 2.27 -7.50 7.71
C ALA A 220 2.63 -8.94 7.32
N THR A 221 2.84 -9.79 8.30
CA THR A 221 2.92 -11.26 8.11
C THR A 221 1.56 -11.83 7.72
N GLY A 222 1.54 -13.04 7.15
CA GLY A 222 0.34 -13.65 6.56
C GLY A 222 -0.88 -13.80 7.48
N ASN A 223 -0.70 -13.72 8.80
CA ASN A 223 -1.76 -13.80 9.82
C ASN A 223 -2.03 -12.47 10.55
N GLN A 224 -1.33 -11.41 10.21
CA GLN A 224 -1.51 -10.08 10.81
C GLN A 224 -2.29 -9.16 9.87
N ILE A 225 -2.74 -8.03 10.42
CA ILE A 225 -3.56 -7.03 9.74
C ILE A 225 -2.72 -5.80 9.46
N SER A 226 -2.78 -5.28 8.21
CA SER A 226 -2.30 -3.94 7.90
C SER A 226 -3.28 -2.91 8.45
N SER A 227 -2.83 -2.08 9.37
CA SER A 227 -3.67 -1.13 10.12
C SER A 227 -3.81 0.21 9.40
N GLY A 228 -4.97 0.86 9.55
CA GLY A 228 -5.11 2.30 9.27
C GLY A 228 -4.50 3.14 10.40
N TYR A 229 -3.90 4.28 10.07
CA TYR A 229 -3.38 5.27 11.01
C TYR A 229 -4.22 6.55 10.91
N SER A 230 -5.35 6.55 11.60
CA SER A 230 -6.38 7.60 11.48
C SER A 230 -5.86 9.00 11.78
N ASP A 231 -4.98 9.17 12.78
CA ASP A 231 -4.37 10.46 13.13
C ASP A 231 -3.54 11.05 11.98
N LYS A 232 -3.06 10.19 11.08
CA LYS A 232 -2.25 10.56 9.91
C LYS A 232 -3.02 10.39 8.59
N GLN A 233 -4.26 9.88 8.62
CA GLN A 233 -5.10 9.64 7.45
C GLN A 233 -4.39 8.84 6.34
N HIS A 234 -3.62 7.83 6.74
CA HIS A 234 -2.87 6.92 5.90
C HIS A 234 -2.96 5.48 6.42
N GLY A 235 -2.60 4.50 5.58
CA GLY A 235 -2.19 3.20 6.08
C GLY A 235 -0.94 3.33 6.94
N LEU A 236 -0.84 2.56 8.01
CA LEU A 236 0.30 2.63 8.93
C LEU A 236 1.63 2.31 8.22
N PHE A 237 1.63 1.27 7.40
CA PHE A 237 2.79 0.91 6.59
C PHE A 237 3.11 2.01 5.57
N SER A 238 2.12 2.49 4.83
CA SER A 238 2.29 3.52 3.79
C SER A 238 2.83 4.82 4.36
N TYR A 239 2.35 5.24 5.53
CA TYR A 239 2.86 6.43 6.22
C TYR A 239 4.35 6.31 6.53
N TYR A 240 4.78 5.20 7.14
CA TYR A 240 6.19 5.01 7.45
C TYR A 240 7.04 4.69 6.22
N LEU A 241 6.48 4.06 5.18
CA LEU A 241 7.16 3.92 3.90
C LEU A 241 7.50 5.29 3.30
N MET A 242 6.55 6.21 3.26
CA MET A 242 6.79 7.58 2.80
C MET A 242 7.85 8.30 3.65
N LYS A 243 7.83 8.15 4.97
CA LYS A 243 8.86 8.70 5.86
C LYS A 243 10.24 8.10 5.58
N GLY A 244 10.33 6.79 5.46
CA GLY A 244 11.58 6.10 5.14
C GLY A 244 12.18 6.55 3.82
N LEU A 245 11.35 6.65 2.77
CA LEU A 245 11.77 7.12 1.45
C LEU A 245 12.24 8.57 1.44
N ARG A 246 11.82 9.41 2.39
CA ARG A 246 12.32 10.80 2.55
C ARG A 246 13.72 10.88 3.17
N GLY A 247 14.31 9.74 3.55
CA GLY A 247 15.64 9.65 4.15
C GLY A 247 15.63 9.30 5.64
N GLU A 248 14.46 9.18 6.32
CA GLU A 248 14.45 8.81 7.74
C GLU A 248 14.94 7.37 8.00
N ALA A 249 14.92 6.52 6.97
CA ALA A 249 15.43 5.16 7.04
C ALA A 249 16.93 5.02 6.73
N ASP A 250 17.60 6.07 6.25
CA ASP A 250 19.08 6.10 6.09
C ASP A 250 19.74 6.17 7.46
N SER A 251 19.99 5.01 8.04
CA SER A 251 20.45 4.88 9.43
C SER A 251 21.93 5.23 9.59
N ASN A 252 22.73 4.99 8.57
CA ASN A 252 24.18 5.20 8.57
C ASN A 252 24.55 6.58 8.01
N LYS A 253 23.59 7.33 7.43
CA LYS A 253 23.73 8.69 6.87
C LYS A 253 24.75 8.76 5.73
N ASP A 254 24.79 7.74 4.89
CA ASP A 254 25.68 7.70 3.72
C ASP A 254 25.00 8.23 2.43
N ASN A 255 23.78 8.78 2.55
CA ASN A 255 22.92 9.26 1.46
C ASN A 255 22.52 8.16 0.47
N LYS A 256 22.45 6.92 0.95
CA LYS A 256 21.88 5.79 0.24
C LYS A 256 20.83 5.14 1.12
N LEU A 257 19.84 4.59 0.49
CA LEU A 257 18.82 3.79 1.16
C LEU A 257 18.85 2.38 0.58
N THR A 258 19.29 1.43 1.40
CA THR A 258 19.26 0.01 1.06
C THR A 258 17.91 -0.61 1.37
N GLN A 259 17.61 -1.76 0.78
CA GLN A 259 16.40 -2.54 1.12
C GLN A 259 16.39 -2.92 2.60
N LYS A 260 17.56 -3.26 3.15
CA LYS A 260 17.70 -3.62 4.56
C LYS A 260 17.38 -2.46 5.49
N GLU A 261 17.97 -1.29 5.26
CA GLU A 261 17.71 -0.10 6.08
C GLU A 261 16.24 0.30 6.07
N LEU A 262 15.61 0.29 4.87
CA LEU A 262 14.18 0.56 4.76
C LEU A 262 13.35 -0.48 5.53
N ASN A 263 13.69 -1.76 5.44
CA ASN A 263 12.99 -2.80 6.17
C ASN A 263 13.15 -2.69 7.69
N ASP A 264 14.38 -2.44 8.16
CA ASP A 264 14.66 -2.30 9.59
C ASP A 264 13.88 -1.10 10.16
N TYR A 265 13.88 0.03 9.44
CA TYR A 265 13.09 1.20 9.80
C TYR A 265 11.58 0.90 9.83
N LEU A 266 11.03 0.28 8.78
CA LEU A 266 9.62 -0.08 8.71
C LEU A 266 9.23 -1.03 9.84
N SER A 267 10.03 -2.07 10.10
CA SER A 267 9.76 -3.03 11.16
C SER A 267 9.73 -2.38 12.53
N GLU A 268 10.68 -1.49 12.83
CA GLU A 268 10.75 -0.77 14.10
C GLU A 268 9.56 0.19 14.29
N GLN A 269 9.34 1.06 13.30
CA GLN A 269 8.37 2.16 13.42
C GLN A 269 6.92 1.64 13.37
N VAL A 270 6.61 0.75 12.42
CA VAL A 270 5.28 0.18 12.28
C VAL A 270 4.91 -0.67 13.48
N ASN A 271 5.81 -1.57 13.93
CA ASN A 271 5.57 -2.41 15.10
C ASN A 271 5.35 -1.56 16.37
N THR A 272 6.20 -0.55 16.59
CA THR A 272 6.08 0.35 17.74
C THR A 272 4.74 1.09 17.74
N GLN A 273 4.33 1.63 16.60
CA GLN A 273 3.08 2.37 16.50
C GLN A 273 1.86 1.44 16.54
N ALA A 274 1.91 0.27 15.93
CA ALA A 274 0.83 -0.72 16.01
C ALA A 274 0.56 -1.12 17.47
N ARG A 275 1.60 -1.40 18.24
CA ARG A 275 1.47 -1.71 19.69
C ARG A 275 0.83 -0.56 20.47
N ARG A 276 1.18 0.70 20.20
CA ARG A 276 0.53 1.88 20.82
C ARG A 276 -0.97 1.94 20.50
N MET A 277 -1.36 1.43 19.33
CA MET A 277 -2.75 1.32 18.90
C MET A 277 -3.45 0.04 19.41
N GLY A 278 -2.76 -0.78 20.24
CA GLY A 278 -3.28 -2.06 20.74
C GLY A 278 -3.37 -3.14 19.65
N ARG A 279 -2.51 -3.07 18.62
CA ARG A 279 -2.49 -3.99 17.47
C ARG A 279 -1.11 -4.61 17.29
N GLU A 280 -1.05 -5.67 16.48
CA GLU A 280 0.20 -6.30 16.05
C GLU A 280 0.32 -6.16 14.53
N GLN A 281 1.43 -5.57 14.09
CA GLN A 281 1.74 -5.45 12.68
C GLN A 281 3.27 -5.44 12.52
N GLU A 282 3.79 -6.39 11.76
CA GLU A 282 5.21 -6.57 11.52
C GLU A 282 5.49 -6.63 10.02
N PRO A 283 6.00 -5.55 9.42
CA PRO A 283 6.44 -5.54 8.02
C PRO A 283 7.51 -6.59 7.75
N GLN A 284 7.51 -7.10 6.53
CA GLN A 284 8.45 -8.14 6.09
C GLN A 284 9.11 -7.74 4.79
N LEU A 285 10.39 -8.12 4.64
CA LEU A 285 11.13 -8.05 3.38
C LEU A 285 11.44 -9.47 2.88
N GLN A 286 11.03 -9.76 1.64
CA GLN A 286 11.56 -10.88 0.88
C GLN A 286 12.52 -10.33 -0.17
N SER A 287 13.81 -10.64 -0.03
CA SER A 287 14.85 -10.25 -0.98
C SER A 287 16.04 -11.19 -0.89
N ALA A 288 16.62 -11.53 -2.03
CA ALA A 288 17.90 -12.22 -2.08
C ALA A 288 19.09 -11.27 -1.87
N GLU A 289 18.90 -9.97 -2.02
CA GLU A 289 19.96 -8.96 -1.94
C GLU A 289 19.52 -7.77 -1.05
N PRO A 290 19.39 -7.95 0.27
CA PRO A 290 18.89 -6.92 1.18
C PRO A 290 19.77 -5.65 1.22
N GLU A 291 21.05 -5.75 0.90
CA GLU A 291 21.97 -4.61 0.83
C GLU A 291 21.88 -3.82 -0.49
N ARG A 292 21.00 -4.22 -1.40
CA ARG A 292 20.80 -3.50 -2.66
C ARG A 292 20.20 -2.11 -2.39
N VAL A 293 20.81 -1.10 -3.02
CA VAL A 293 20.36 0.30 -2.92
C VAL A 293 19.07 0.50 -3.71
N ILE A 294 18.06 1.07 -3.06
CA ILE A 294 16.77 1.49 -3.65
C ILE A 294 16.88 2.93 -4.17
N LEU A 295 17.54 3.79 -3.39
CA LEU A 295 17.60 5.23 -3.60
C LEU A 295 18.97 5.75 -3.18
N GLN A 296 19.48 6.75 -3.91
CA GLN A 296 20.70 7.49 -3.57
C GLN A 296 20.47 8.95 -3.92
N TRP A 297 20.83 9.88 -2.99
CA TRP A 297 20.67 11.34 -3.14
C TRP A 297 21.93 12.12 -2.80
#